data_13f46e0f7b838b90693d53511955086f
#
_entry.id   13f46e0f7b838b90693d53511955086f
#
_cell.length_a   1.000
_cell.length_b   1.000
_cell.length_c   1.000
_cell.angle_alpha   90.00
_cell.angle_beta   90.00
_cell.angle_gamma   90.00
#
_symmetry.space_group_name_H-M   'P 1'
#
loop_
_entity.id
_entity.type
_entity.pdbx_description
1 polymer ?
#
loop_
_entity_poly.entity_id
_entity_poly.type
_entity_poly.pdbx_seq_one_letter_code
_entity_poly.pdbx_strand_id
1 'polypeptide(L)'
;MNLLKTSMLSFLATGIKMLSGLVINKAVSVLIGPSGLALIGQLQNSQGLIRAFAQGGINSGVTKYTAEYADDTDNTKVIWSTALKITLLCSIITSILMMTFSNEMSKYVFDTEEYSYVFSLFAITI
;
A
#
# COMPACT_ATOMS: atom_id res chain seq x y z
N MET A 1 15.92 22.22 10.47
CA MET A 1 16.37 20.82 10.72
C MET A 1 17.44 20.50 9.67
N ASN A 2 18.64 20.07 10.09
CA ASN A 2 19.75 19.90 9.13
C ASN A 2 19.46 18.74 8.17
N LEU A 3 19.43 19.02 6.87
CA LEU A 3 19.22 18.04 5.79
C LEU A 3 20.10 16.79 5.95
N LEU A 4 21.36 16.97 6.39
CA LEU A 4 22.30 15.89 6.66
C LEU A 4 21.79 14.94 7.75
N LYS A 5 21.27 15.46 8.87
CA LYS A 5 20.70 14.61 9.95
C LYS A 5 19.51 13.80 9.48
N THR A 6 18.61 14.42 8.70
CA THR A 6 17.43 13.74 8.15
C THR A 6 17.83 12.66 7.16
N SER A 7 18.80 12.93 6.29
CA SER A 7 19.31 11.93 5.34
C SER A 7 20.00 10.75 6.04
N MET A 8 20.82 11.01 7.06
CA MET A 8 21.45 9.94 7.85
C MET A 8 20.42 9.07 8.60
N LEU A 9 19.41 9.69 9.22
CA LEU A 9 18.33 8.96 9.88
C LEU A 9 17.53 8.11 8.89
N SER A 10 17.20 8.65 7.72
CA SER A 10 16.50 7.91 6.66
C SER A 10 17.34 6.74 6.13
N PHE A 11 18.65 6.94 5.97
CA PHE A 11 19.57 5.87 5.56
C PHE A 11 19.62 4.74 6.59
N LEU A 12 19.79 5.07 7.87
CA LEU A 12 19.78 4.09 8.95
C LEU A 12 18.43 3.35 9.02
N ALA A 13 17.32 4.06 8.97
CA ALA A 13 15.98 3.46 9.00
C ALA A 13 15.78 2.50 7.80
N THR A 14 16.23 2.89 6.61
CA THR A 14 16.14 2.04 5.42
C THR A 14 17.05 0.81 5.55
N GLY A 15 18.26 0.97 6.07
CA GLY A 15 19.18 -0.14 6.34
C GLY A 15 18.60 -1.16 7.32
N ILE A 16 18.05 -0.70 8.44
CA ILE A 16 17.38 -1.56 9.43
C ILE A 16 16.18 -2.28 8.79
N LYS A 17 15.36 -1.57 8.01
CA LYS A 17 14.22 -2.15 7.30
C LYS A 17 14.63 -3.25 6.31
N MET A 18 15.71 -3.02 5.55
CA MET A 18 16.26 -4.02 4.63
C MET A 18 16.77 -5.27 5.35
N LEU A 19 17.55 -5.09 6.42
CA LEU A 19 18.04 -6.20 7.22
C LEU A 19 16.90 -7.00 7.86
N SER A 20 15.93 -6.32 8.44
CA SER A 20 14.73 -6.96 8.99
C SER A 20 13.96 -7.73 7.92
N GLY A 21 13.81 -7.17 6.72
CA GLY A 21 13.17 -7.84 5.59
C GLY A 21 13.90 -9.12 5.17
N LEU A 22 15.22 -9.11 5.13
CA LEU A 22 16.02 -10.30 4.83
C LEU A 22 15.84 -11.40 5.89
N VAL A 23 15.86 -11.04 7.18
CA VAL A 23 15.65 -11.99 8.28
C VAL A 23 14.26 -12.59 8.22
N ILE A 24 13.23 -11.76 8.03
CA ILE A 24 11.83 -12.22 7.91
C ILE A 24 11.67 -13.13 6.69
N ASN A 25 12.18 -12.75 5.53
CA ASN A 25 12.09 -13.58 4.32
C ASN A 25 12.80 -14.91 4.50
N LYS A 26 13.96 -14.93 5.15
CA LYS A 26 14.67 -16.16 5.49
C LYS A 26 13.85 -17.05 6.43
N ALA A 27 13.30 -16.48 7.49
CA ALA A 27 12.48 -17.21 8.44
C ALA A 27 11.23 -17.81 7.78
N VAL A 28 10.52 -17.00 6.97
CA VAL A 28 9.34 -17.43 6.22
C VAL A 28 9.70 -18.54 5.22
N SER A 29 10.80 -18.40 4.48
CA SER A 29 11.25 -19.39 3.52
C SER A 29 11.58 -20.75 4.18
N VAL A 30 12.14 -20.73 5.39
CA VAL A 30 12.46 -21.96 6.16
C VAL A 30 11.18 -22.60 6.73
N LEU A 31 10.22 -21.80 7.20
CA LEU A 31 9.01 -22.31 7.86
C LEU A 31 7.93 -22.77 6.88
N ILE A 32 7.72 -22.04 5.79
CA ILE A 32 6.60 -22.26 4.85
C ILE A 32 7.08 -22.81 3.51
N GLY A 33 8.39 -22.78 3.28
CA GLY A 33 8.99 -23.21 2.02
C GLY A 33 8.92 -22.17 0.90
N PRO A 34 9.54 -22.48 -0.27
CA PRO A 34 9.57 -21.57 -1.42
C PRO A 34 8.18 -21.26 -2.01
N SER A 35 7.27 -22.24 -2.00
CA SER A 35 5.90 -22.07 -2.49
C SER A 35 5.10 -21.10 -1.63
N GLY A 36 5.23 -21.21 -0.30
CA GLY A 36 4.57 -20.28 0.63
C GLY A 36 5.12 -18.85 0.50
N LEU A 37 6.43 -18.70 0.28
CA LEU A 37 7.04 -17.40 0.04
C LEU A 37 6.53 -16.77 -1.27
N ALA A 38 6.36 -17.59 -2.32
CA ALA A 38 5.79 -17.12 -3.59
C ALA A 38 4.34 -16.62 -3.42
N LEU A 39 3.51 -17.35 -2.67
CA LEU A 39 2.13 -16.94 -2.35
C LEU A 39 2.09 -15.61 -1.60
N ILE A 40 2.93 -15.44 -0.58
CA ILE A 40 3.04 -14.17 0.16
C ILE A 40 3.48 -13.03 -0.76
N GLY A 41 4.43 -13.28 -1.66
CA GLY A 41 4.88 -12.30 -2.64
C GLY A 41 3.77 -11.87 -3.60
N GLN A 42 3.01 -12.82 -4.13
CA GLN A 42 1.85 -12.55 -4.99
C GLN A 42 0.79 -11.73 -4.25
N LEU A 43 0.50 -12.09 -3.00
CA LEU A 43 -0.45 -11.39 -2.14
C LEU A 43 -0.01 -9.94 -1.87
N GLN A 44 1.26 -9.73 -1.55
CA GLN A 44 1.82 -8.39 -1.33
C GLN A 44 1.79 -7.54 -2.60
N ASN A 45 2.10 -8.10 -3.75
CA ASN A 45 2.05 -7.41 -5.03
C ASN A 45 0.61 -7.00 -5.39
N SER A 46 -0.34 -7.92 -5.23
CA SER A 46 -1.76 -7.63 -5.45
C SER A 46 -2.26 -6.54 -4.50
N GLN A 47 -1.93 -6.63 -3.22
CA GLN A 47 -2.25 -5.61 -2.22
C GLN A 47 -1.63 -4.25 -2.57
N GLY A 48 -0.41 -4.23 -3.09
CA GLY A 48 0.25 -3.01 -3.55
C GLY A 48 -0.49 -2.33 -4.69
N LEU A 49 -0.92 -3.09 -5.69
CA LEU A 49 -1.72 -2.59 -6.82
C LEU A 49 -3.07 -2.06 -6.34
N ILE A 50 -3.79 -2.83 -5.53
CA ILE A 50 -5.10 -2.43 -4.99
C ILE A 50 -4.99 -1.13 -4.21
N ARG A 51 -3.99 -1.00 -3.34
CA ARG A 51 -3.74 0.24 -2.59
C ARG A 51 -3.42 1.42 -3.50
N ALA A 52 -2.66 1.22 -4.57
CA ALA A 52 -2.35 2.28 -5.53
C ALA A 52 -3.63 2.82 -6.20
N PHE A 53 -4.55 1.93 -6.57
CA PHE A 53 -5.87 2.32 -7.10
C PHE A 53 -6.74 3.01 -6.04
N ALA A 54 -6.83 2.45 -4.84
CA ALA A 54 -7.63 3.01 -3.75
C ALA A 54 -7.16 4.41 -3.33
N GLN A 55 -5.86 4.64 -3.36
CA GLN A 55 -5.27 5.95 -3.06
C GLN A 55 -5.38 6.94 -4.23
N GLY A 56 -5.75 6.49 -5.43
CA GLY A 56 -5.90 7.33 -6.61
C GLY A 56 -4.63 8.09 -7.00
N GLY A 57 -3.44 7.59 -6.63
CA GLY A 57 -2.15 8.24 -6.92
C GLY A 57 -1.91 9.58 -6.22
N ILE A 58 -2.74 9.94 -5.22
CA ILE A 58 -2.77 11.28 -4.61
C ILE A 58 -1.57 11.55 -3.69
N ASN A 59 -0.91 10.51 -3.16
CA ASN A 59 0.16 10.68 -2.16
C ASN A 59 1.27 11.65 -2.61
N SER A 60 1.73 11.53 -3.85
CA SER A 60 2.77 12.42 -4.40
C SER A 60 2.28 13.84 -4.57
N GLY A 61 1.01 14.01 -4.98
CA GLY A 61 0.38 15.32 -5.13
C GLY A 61 0.22 16.03 -3.79
N VAL A 62 -0.32 15.32 -2.78
CA VAL A 62 -0.49 15.87 -1.43
C VAL A 62 0.85 16.28 -0.84
N THR A 63 1.87 15.43 -0.95
CA THR A 63 3.21 15.74 -0.43
C THR A 63 3.80 16.98 -1.09
N LYS A 64 3.69 17.08 -2.42
CA LYS A 64 4.20 18.23 -3.18
C LYS A 64 3.46 19.51 -2.79
N TYR A 65 2.15 19.53 -2.90
CA TYR A 65 1.36 20.73 -2.64
C TYR A 65 1.35 21.13 -1.16
N THR A 66 1.40 20.20 -0.22
CA THR A 66 1.56 20.53 1.21
C THR A 66 2.91 21.19 1.47
N ALA A 67 3.98 20.78 0.78
CA ALA A 67 5.28 21.42 0.90
C ALA A 67 5.30 22.81 0.24
N GLU A 68 4.62 22.97 -0.88
CA GLU A 68 4.54 24.24 -1.63
C GLU A 68 3.75 25.32 -0.87
N TYR A 69 2.68 24.91 -0.17
CA TYR A 69 1.82 25.82 0.61
C TYR A 69 2.03 25.66 2.13
N ALA A 70 3.25 25.30 2.56
CA ALA A 70 3.56 25.05 3.97
C ALA A 70 3.28 26.26 4.89
N ASP A 71 3.44 27.47 4.37
CA ASP A 71 3.22 28.74 5.09
C ASP A 71 1.77 29.26 4.96
N ASP A 72 0.94 28.61 4.14
CA ASP A 72 -0.47 28.98 3.91
C ASP A 72 -1.40 27.89 4.45
N THR A 73 -1.88 28.11 5.68
CA THR A 73 -2.73 27.15 6.39
C THR A 73 -4.09 26.92 5.74
N ASP A 74 -4.63 27.91 5.03
CA ASP A 74 -5.97 27.79 4.43
C ASP A 74 -5.88 26.97 3.13
N ASN A 75 -4.92 27.23 2.28
CA ASN A 75 -4.68 26.42 1.10
C ASN A 75 -4.29 24.97 1.46
N THR A 76 -3.48 24.77 2.50
CA THR A 76 -3.14 23.43 3.01
C THR A 76 -4.39 22.67 3.46
N LYS A 77 -5.34 23.29 4.16
CA LYS A 77 -6.61 22.64 4.55
C LYS A 77 -7.45 22.24 3.33
N VAL A 78 -7.50 23.09 2.31
CA VAL A 78 -8.22 22.78 1.06
C VAL A 78 -7.61 21.58 0.36
N ILE A 79 -6.27 21.52 0.25
CA ILE A 79 -5.54 20.39 -0.34
C ILE A 79 -5.87 19.09 0.39
N TRP A 80 -5.79 19.08 1.72
CA TRP A 80 -6.06 17.90 2.53
C TRP A 80 -7.52 17.46 2.44
N SER A 81 -8.46 18.40 2.51
CA SER A 81 -9.88 18.10 2.35
C SER A 81 -10.20 17.50 0.99
N THR A 82 -9.60 18.05 -0.07
CA THR A 82 -9.80 17.56 -1.44
C THR A 82 -9.17 16.16 -1.61
N ALA A 83 -7.95 15.97 -1.13
CA ALA A 83 -7.28 14.69 -1.15
C ALA A 83 -8.09 13.61 -0.41
N LEU A 84 -8.64 13.94 0.75
CA LEU A 84 -9.46 13.04 1.56
C LEU A 84 -10.73 12.62 0.81
N LYS A 85 -11.41 13.57 0.17
CA LYS A 85 -12.63 13.28 -0.64
C LYS A 85 -12.31 12.37 -1.81
N ILE A 86 -11.23 12.63 -2.54
CA ILE A 86 -10.86 11.81 -3.71
C ILE A 86 -10.43 10.42 -3.26
N THR A 87 -9.60 10.31 -2.22
CA THR A 87 -9.17 9.00 -1.68
C THR A 87 -10.38 8.20 -1.20
N LEU A 88 -11.32 8.82 -0.50
CA LEU A 88 -12.52 8.15 -0.01
C LEU A 88 -13.39 7.64 -1.16
N LEU A 89 -13.56 8.45 -2.22
CA LEU A 89 -14.31 8.05 -3.40
C LEU A 89 -13.62 6.90 -4.14
N CYS A 90 -12.31 6.99 -4.37
CA CYS A 90 -11.54 5.92 -5.00
C CYS A 90 -11.53 4.63 -4.16
N SER A 91 -11.43 4.75 -2.84
CA SER A 91 -11.47 3.62 -1.91
C SER A 91 -12.82 2.89 -1.97
N ILE A 92 -13.94 3.63 -1.95
CA ILE A 92 -15.28 3.03 -2.07
C ILE A 92 -15.44 2.30 -3.41
N ILE A 93 -15.04 2.91 -4.52
CA ILE A 93 -15.10 2.28 -5.84
C ILE A 93 -14.26 1.02 -5.87
N THR A 94 -13.02 1.09 -5.39
CA THR A 94 -12.11 -0.05 -5.35
C THR A 94 -12.66 -1.18 -4.47
N SER A 95 -13.22 -0.85 -3.31
CA SER A 95 -13.85 -1.81 -2.39
C SER A 95 -15.02 -2.56 -3.06
N ILE A 96 -15.91 -1.83 -3.74
CA ILE A 96 -17.04 -2.43 -4.48
C ILE A 96 -16.53 -3.34 -5.61
N LEU A 97 -15.55 -2.90 -6.39
CA LEU A 97 -14.96 -3.71 -7.44
C LEU A 97 -14.31 -4.99 -6.87
N MET A 98 -13.57 -4.87 -5.77
CA MET A 98 -12.96 -6.01 -5.11
C MET A 98 -13.98 -7.03 -4.62
N MET A 99 -15.08 -6.58 -4.01
CA MET A 99 -16.15 -7.46 -3.56
C MET A 99 -16.83 -8.18 -4.74
N THR A 100 -17.07 -7.46 -5.84
CA THR A 100 -17.77 -8.00 -7.01
C THR A 100 -16.89 -9.00 -7.77
N PHE A 101 -15.59 -8.72 -7.89
CA PHE A 101 -14.66 -9.52 -8.69
C PHE A 101 -13.70 -10.38 -7.84
N SER A 102 -14.01 -10.64 -6.56
CA SER A 102 -13.12 -11.37 -5.65
C SER A 102 -12.74 -12.77 -6.17
N ASN A 103 -13.66 -13.50 -6.77
CA ASN A 103 -13.42 -14.82 -7.34
C ASN A 103 -12.52 -14.78 -8.57
N GLU A 104 -12.76 -13.84 -9.47
CA GLU A 104 -11.93 -13.64 -10.68
C GLU A 104 -10.50 -13.22 -10.29
N MET A 105 -10.39 -12.33 -9.31
CA MET A 105 -9.10 -11.89 -8.78
C MET A 105 -8.32 -13.04 -8.15
N SER A 106 -9.00 -13.91 -7.40
CA SER A 106 -8.37 -15.09 -6.80
C SER A 106 -7.85 -16.06 -7.87
N LYS A 107 -8.64 -16.32 -8.91
CA LYS A 107 -8.21 -17.14 -10.06
C LYS A 107 -6.99 -16.54 -10.76
N TYR A 108 -7.00 -15.23 -11.01
CA TYR A 108 -5.94 -14.56 -11.75
C TYR A 108 -4.61 -14.52 -10.98
N VAL A 109 -4.67 -14.34 -9.65
CA VAL A 109 -3.49 -14.17 -8.80
C VAL A 109 -2.96 -15.50 -8.29
N PHE A 110 -3.85 -16.42 -7.92
CA PHE A 110 -3.47 -17.67 -7.24
C PHE A 110 -3.79 -18.94 -8.04
N ASP A 111 -4.38 -18.79 -9.23
CA ASP A 111 -4.85 -19.90 -10.07
C ASP A 111 -5.85 -20.82 -9.35
N THR A 112 -6.54 -20.30 -8.33
CA THR A 112 -7.53 -21.04 -7.53
C THR A 112 -8.56 -20.09 -6.94
N GLU A 113 -9.78 -20.58 -6.70
CA GLU A 113 -10.84 -19.80 -6.04
C GLU A 113 -10.75 -19.84 -4.50
N GLU A 114 -9.89 -20.68 -3.95
CA GLU A 114 -9.80 -20.95 -2.52
C GLU A 114 -9.46 -19.70 -1.69
N TYR A 115 -8.74 -18.74 -2.29
CA TYR A 115 -8.32 -17.51 -1.62
C TYR A 115 -9.23 -16.29 -1.92
N SER A 116 -10.41 -16.49 -2.49
CA SER A 116 -11.35 -15.38 -2.79
C SER A 116 -11.74 -14.58 -1.55
N TYR A 117 -11.83 -15.24 -0.39
CA TYR A 117 -12.11 -14.57 0.88
C TYR A 117 -11.04 -13.56 1.29
N VAL A 118 -9.78 -13.74 0.86
CA VAL A 118 -8.69 -12.80 1.14
C VAL A 118 -8.93 -11.46 0.44
N PHE A 119 -9.40 -11.50 -0.81
CA PHE A 119 -9.75 -10.29 -1.55
C PHE A 119 -10.99 -9.60 -0.97
N SER A 120 -11.95 -10.36 -0.48
CA SER A 120 -13.12 -9.81 0.22
C SER A 120 -12.72 -9.13 1.53
N LEU A 121 -11.76 -9.68 2.27
CA LEU A 121 -11.19 -9.04 3.47
C LEU A 121 -10.42 -7.77 3.11
N PHE A 122 -9.68 -7.77 2.01
CA PHE A 122 -8.99 -6.55 1.53
C PHE A 122 -9.99 -5.43 1.22
N ALA A 123 -11.14 -5.75 0.64
CA ALA A 123 -12.18 -4.77 0.36
C ALA A 123 -12.68 -4.03 1.62
N ILE A 124 -12.62 -4.68 2.77
CA ILE A 124 -13.04 -4.08 4.05
C ILE A 124 -11.91 -3.21 4.65
N THR A 125 -10.66 -3.50 4.34
CA THR A 125 -9.49 -2.82 4.93
C THR A 125 -8.97 -1.63 4.12
N ILE A 126 -9.53 -1.36 2.96
CA ILE A 126 -9.23 -0.24 2.07
C ILE A 126 -10.09 0.98 2.42
#